data_6eeba8956dabe8a7a58f8445e7532c30
#
_entry.id   6eeba8956dabe8a7a58f8445e7532c30
#
_cell.length_a   1.000
_cell.length_b   1.000
_cell.length_c   1.000
_cell.angle_alpha   90.00
_cell.angle_beta   90.00
_cell.angle_gamma   90.00
#
_symmetry.space_group_name_H-M   'P 1'
#
loop_
_entity.id
_entity.type
_entity.pdbx_description
1 polymer ?
#
loop_
_entity_poly.entity_id
_entity_poly.type
_entity_poly.pdbx_seq_one_letter_code
_entity_poly.pdbx_strand_id
1 'polypeptide(L)'
;MFFKEYNAKKEKEGDISKSREKFKNKKNKNLIFLLENRFFWMKEFIGNKKNIIELGSGNGASKEILKNKNIILTDIQKYHWISKKIDMRELNLEEKYIENVDIFIINHALHHCSNPAKLLHKMSKYLKKNGLILMNEPETSFFLKFFQFILKDEGWSFNVNIFDDKKNIFESDNPWMANTAVARLLFKDEKKFSYHFPQYEIIKNELSEFSIFLNSGGVINNIFYIPVNKFFSNLLNFVDKILIFLLPNIFALNRRIMLKKK
;
A
#
# COMPACT_ATOMS: atom_id res chain seq x y z
N MET A 1 13.25 23.70 -6.58
CA MET A 1 12.25 23.82 -5.50
C MET A 1 10.84 23.41 -5.96
N PHE A 2 10.74 22.80 -7.12
CA PHE A 2 9.51 22.29 -7.69
C PHE A 2 9.05 21.05 -6.89
N PHE A 3 7.75 20.97 -6.57
CA PHE A 3 7.11 19.82 -5.92
C PHE A 3 7.38 19.64 -4.41
N LYS A 4 7.41 20.71 -3.61
CA LYS A 4 7.51 20.57 -2.15
C LYS A 4 6.22 19.99 -1.56
N GLU A 5 5.07 20.49 -2.02
CA GLU A 5 3.74 20.02 -1.62
C GLU A 5 2.78 20.13 -2.80
N TYR A 6 1.85 19.21 -2.87
CA TYR A 6 0.77 19.19 -3.85
C TYR A 6 -0.47 18.58 -3.23
N ASN A 7 -1.50 19.40 -3.07
CA ASN A 7 -2.81 18.93 -2.67
C ASN A 7 -3.69 18.78 -3.90
N ALA A 8 -3.93 17.55 -4.32
CA ALA A 8 -4.91 17.28 -5.35
C ALA A 8 -6.30 17.60 -4.80
N LYS A 9 -6.86 18.75 -5.15
CA LYS A 9 -8.23 19.12 -4.77
C LYS A 9 -9.30 18.35 -5.55
N LYS A 10 -8.91 17.64 -6.62
CA LYS A 10 -9.80 16.79 -7.40
C LYS A 10 -9.56 15.35 -7.00
N GLU A 11 -10.45 14.88 -6.17
CA GLU A 11 -10.66 13.49 -5.86
C GLU A 11 -11.12 12.78 -7.12
N LYS A 12 -10.17 12.13 -7.77
CA LYS A 12 -10.47 11.26 -8.90
C LYS A 12 -10.95 9.95 -8.33
N GLU A 13 -12.25 9.83 -8.13
CA GLU A 13 -12.84 8.57 -7.68
C GLU A 13 -12.47 7.46 -8.67
N GLY A 14 -11.83 6.42 -8.14
CA GLY A 14 -11.51 5.23 -8.90
C GLY A 14 -12.71 4.29 -8.97
N ASP A 15 -12.83 3.56 -10.07
CA ASP A 15 -13.82 2.50 -10.23
C ASP A 15 -13.22 1.15 -9.83
N ILE A 16 -13.45 0.75 -8.58
CA ILE A 16 -12.95 -0.52 -8.03
C ILE A 16 -13.55 -1.71 -8.77
N SER A 17 -14.80 -1.63 -9.23
CA SER A 17 -15.43 -2.72 -9.98
C SER A 17 -14.74 -2.94 -11.32
N LYS A 18 -14.45 -1.87 -12.07
CA LYS A 18 -13.65 -1.95 -13.29
C LYS A 18 -12.23 -2.43 -13.04
N SER A 19 -11.59 -1.99 -11.94
CA SER A 19 -10.28 -2.51 -11.54
C SER A 19 -10.33 -4.02 -11.30
N ARG A 20 -11.39 -4.51 -10.65
CA ARG A 20 -11.62 -5.94 -10.45
C ARG A 20 -11.77 -6.69 -11.76
N GLU A 21 -12.57 -6.19 -12.69
CA GLU A 21 -12.74 -6.79 -14.02
C GLU A 21 -11.41 -6.84 -14.79
N LYS A 22 -10.64 -5.75 -14.79
CA LYS A 22 -9.31 -5.71 -15.42
C LYS A 22 -8.38 -6.80 -14.85
N PHE A 23 -8.39 -6.98 -13.54
CA PHE A 23 -7.63 -8.02 -12.89
C PHE A 23 -8.13 -9.43 -13.26
N LYS A 24 -9.45 -9.64 -13.23
CA LYS A 24 -10.06 -10.96 -13.46
C LYS A 24 -9.94 -11.44 -14.92
N ASN A 25 -10.05 -10.56 -15.88
CA ASN A 25 -9.96 -10.93 -17.30
C ASN A 25 -8.53 -11.27 -17.76
N LYS A 26 -7.52 -10.88 -16.99
CA LYS A 26 -6.09 -11.16 -17.22
C LYS A 26 -5.54 -10.74 -18.59
N LYS A 27 -6.25 -9.86 -19.32
CA LYS A 27 -5.82 -9.38 -20.64
C LYS A 27 -4.55 -8.53 -20.55
N ASN A 28 -4.49 -7.65 -19.53
CA ASN A 28 -3.32 -6.83 -19.29
C ASN A 28 -2.26 -7.60 -18.51
N LYS A 29 -1.29 -8.20 -19.22
CA LYS A 29 -0.20 -8.98 -18.62
C LYS A 29 0.74 -8.15 -17.77
N ASN A 30 0.93 -6.86 -18.12
CA ASN A 30 1.79 -5.96 -17.36
C ASN A 30 1.17 -5.69 -15.98
N LEU A 31 -0.16 -5.46 -15.91
CA LEU A 31 -0.87 -5.29 -14.63
C LEU A 31 -0.76 -6.54 -13.75
N ILE A 32 -0.97 -7.72 -14.34
CA ILE A 32 -0.84 -8.98 -13.60
C ILE A 32 0.57 -9.13 -13.05
N PHE A 33 1.60 -8.87 -13.86
CA PHE A 33 2.99 -8.92 -13.43
C PHE A 33 3.28 -7.95 -12.26
N LEU A 34 2.80 -6.70 -12.35
CA LEU A 34 2.93 -5.72 -11.27
C LEU A 34 2.30 -6.24 -9.97
N LEU A 35 1.05 -6.70 -10.03
CA LEU A 35 0.33 -7.18 -8.84
C LEU A 35 0.99 -8.44 -8.26
N GLU A 36 1.43 -9.37 -9.10
CA GLU A 36 2.21 -10.53 -8.66
C GLU A 36 3.48 -10.09 -7.93
N ASN A 37 4.23 -9.12 -8.47
CA ASN A 37 5.45 -8.61 -7.86
C ASN A 37 5.19 -7.93 -6.50
N ARG A 38 4.01 -7.29 -6.33
CA ARG A 38 3.59 -6.69 -5.06
C ARG A 38 3.25 -7.71 -3.99
N PHE A 39 2.69 -8.85 -4.34
CA PHE A 39 2.21 -9.82 -3.36
C PHE A 39 3.13 -11.02 -3.15
N PHE A 40 3.93 -11.44 -4.14
CA PHE A 40 4.72 -12.66 -4.02
C PHE A 40 5.73 -12.66 -2.87
N TRP A 41 6.33 -11.51 -2.55
CA TRP A 41 7.23 -11.43 -1.41
C TRP A 41 6.54 -11.68 -0.07
N MET A 42 5.22 -11.46 0.01
CA MET A 42 4.43 -11.71 1.23
C MET A 42 4.14 -13.20 1.42
N LYS A 43 4.24 -13.99 0.35
CA LYS A 43 3.79 -15.39 0.33
C LYS A 43 4.52 -16.26 1.34
N GLU A 44 5.83 -16.04 1.53
CA GLU A 44 6.64 -16.81 2.49
C GLU A 44 6.22 -16.59 3.95
N PHE A 45 5.66 -15.42 4.28
CA PHE A 45 5.24 -15.06 5.63
C PHE A 45 3.80 -15.51 5.93
N ILE A 46 3.00 -15.66 4.90
CA ILE A 46 1.58 -16.03 5.02
C ILE A 46 1.43 -17.51 5.39
N GLY A 47 2.11 -18.42 4.70
CA GLY A 47 2.13 -19.85 5.03
C GLY A 47 0.78 -20.41 5.50
N ASN A 48 0.79 -21.06 6.65
CA ASN A 48 -0.40 -21.66 7.29
C ASN A 48 -1.11 -20.72 8.27
N LYS A 49 -0.87 -19.42 8.23
CA LYS A 49 -1.53 -18.44 9.09
C LYS A 49 -3.04 -18.44 8.87
N LYS A 50 -3.81 -18.31 9.97
CA LYS A 50 -5.28 -18.46 9.95
C LYS A 50 -6.03 -17.15 9.99
N ASN A 51 -5.52 -16.18 10.77
CA ASN A 51 -6.17 -14.88 10.98
C ASN A 51 -5.42 -13.80 10.23
N ILE A 52 -5.71 -13.67 8.93
CA ILE A 52 -5.08 -12.68 8.05
C ILE A 52 -6.15 -11.67 7.63
N ILE A 53 -5.91 -10.39 7.90
CA ILE A 53 -6.85 -9.32 7.59
C ILE A 53 -6.16 -8.34 6.63
N GLU A 54 -6.76 -8.11 5.48
CA GLU A 54 -6.32 -7.04 4.56
C GLU A 54 -7.22 -5.82 4.73
N LEU A 55 -6.60 -4.68 4.99
CA LEU A 55 -7.26 -3.37 5.10
C LEU A 55 -7.15 -2.62 3.78
N GLY A 56 -8.28 -2.10 3.28
CA GLY A 56 -8.33 -1.42 1.99
C GLY A 56 -8.06 -2.38 0.82
N SER A 57 -8.80 -3.49 0.77
CA SER A 57 -8.53 -4.58 -0.19
C SER A 57 -8.85 -4.22 -1.65
N GLY A 58 -9.58 -3.16 -1.90
CA GLY A 58 -9.94 -2.69 -3.24
C GLY A 58 -10.45 -3.82 -4.14
N ASN A 59 -9.73 -4.12 -5.21
CA ASN A 59 -10.12 -5.16 -6.18
C ASN A 59 -9.91 -6.61 -5.68
N GLY A 60 -9.36 -6.82 -4.47
CA GLY A 60 -9.19 -8.13 -3.84
C GLY A 60 -8.17 -9.05 -4.54
N ALA A 61 -7.19 -8.48 -5.25
CA ALA A 61 -6.20 -9.26 -5.97
C ALA A 61 -5.30 -10.11 -5.05
N SER A 62 -5.03 -9.65 -3.84
CA SER A 62 -4.18 -10.32 -2.85
C SER A 62 -4.59 -11.76 -2.61
N LYS A 63 -5.85 -11.99 -2.29
CA LYS A 63 -6.40 -13.31 -1.96
C LYS A 63 -6.23 -14.31 -3.10
N GLU A 64 -6.35 -13.85 -4.34
CA GLU A 64 -6.21 -14.70 -5.53
C GLU A 64 -4.74 -14.98 -5.87
N ILE A 65 -3.89 -13.96 -5.80
CA ILE A 65 -2.45 -14.09 -6.11
C ILE A 65 -1.75 -14.93 -5.03
N LEU A 66 -2.05 -14.66 -3.76
CA LEU A 66 -1.49 -15.39 -2.63
C LEU A 66 -2.09 -16.79 -2.46
N LYS A 67 -3.23 -17.06 -3.12
CA LYS A 67 -3.96 -18.35 -3.06
C LYS A 67 -4.26 -18.80 -1.64
N ASN A 68 -4.56 -17.85 -0.75
CA ASN A 68 -4.85 -18.15 0.65
C ASN A 68 -6.30 -17.80 0.99
N LYS A 69 -7.11 -18.82 1.33
CA LYS A 69 -8.53 -18.67 1.66
C LYS A 69 -8.77 -17.96 2.99
N ASN A 70 -7.78 -17.95 3.88
CA ASN A 70 -7.87 -17.35 5.21
C ASN A 70 -7.76 -15.83 5.19
N ILE A 71 -7.42 -15.22 4.05
CA ILE A 71 -7.39 -13.76 3.93
C ILE A 71 -8.82 -13.23 3.97
N ILE A 72 -9.10 -12.43 4.99
CA ILE A 72 -10.34 -11.67 5.17
C ILE A 72 -10.15 -10.33 4.47
N LEU A 73 -10.79 -10.16 3.32
CA LEU A 73 -10.75 -8.92 2.56
C LEU A 73 -11.66 -7.88 3.24
N THR A 74 -11.12 -6.72 3.59
CA THR A 74 -11.91 -5.63 4.18
C THR A 74 -11.69 -4.33 3.44
N ASP A 75 -12.74 -3.52 3.36
CA ASP A 75 -12.71 -2.23 2.69
C ASP A 75 -13.76 -1.31 3.29
N ILE A 76 -13.61 0.01 3.10
CA ILE A 76 -14.61 1.00 3.49
C ILE A 76 -15.89 0.86 2.64
N GLN A 77 -15.75 0.42 1.39
CA GLN A 77 -16.87 0.12 0.50
C GLN A 77 -17.14 -1.39 0.47
N LYS A 78 -18.42 -1.77 0.47
CA LYS A 78 -18.83 -3.17 0.40
C LYS A 78 -19.09 -3.59 -1.04
N TYR A 79 -18.22 -4.46 -1.55
CA TYR A 79 -18.40 -5.20 -2.80
C TYR A 79 -18.65 -6.67 -2.51
N HIS A 80 -19.19 -7.44 -3.48
CA HIS A 80 -19.52 -8.87 -3.27
C HIS A 80 -18.30 -9.75 -2.94
N TRP A 81 -17.07 -9.35 -3.29
CA TRP A 81 -15.83 -10.04 -2.93
C TRP A 81 -15.23 -9.58 -1.60
N ILE A 82 -15.69 -8.46 -1.04
CA ILE A 82 -15.23 -7.96 0.26
C ILE A 82 -15.96 -8.69 1.39
N SER A 83 -15.20 -9.33 2.27
CA SER A 83 -15.72 -10.13 3.37
C SER A 83 -16.42 -9.26 4.41
N LYS A 84 -15.78 -8.16 4.83
CA LYS A 84 -16.29 -7.24 5.84
C LYS A 84 -16.08 -5.77 5.43
N LYS A 85 -17.10 -4.93 5.72
CA LYS A 85 -16.94 -3.48 5.63
C LYS A 85 -16.22 -2.98 6.87
N ILE A 86 -15.02 -2.41 6.71
CA ILE A 86 -14.20 -1.85 7.79
C ILE A 86 -13.56 -0.58 7.27
N ASP A 87 -13.77 0.51 8.00
CA ASP A 87 -13.00 1.74 7.81
C ASP A 87 -11.70 1.64 8.62
N MET A 88 -10.54 1.63 7.96
CA MET A 88 -9.26 1.55 8.63
C MET A 88 -8.96 2.77 9.51
N ARG A 89 -9.53 3.94 9.19
CA ARG A 89 -9.38 5.17 9.99
C ARG A 89 -9.91 4.97 11.42
N GLU A 90 -10.99 4.19 11.53
CA GLU A 90 -11.64 3.84 12.81
C GLU A 90 -11.58 2.33 13.06
N LEU A 91 -10.41 1.71 12.79
CA LEU A 91 -10.23 0.26 12.93
C LEU A 91 -10.82 -0.24 14.25
N ASN A 92 -11.89 -1.02 14.14
CA ASN A 92 -12.56 -1.70 15.24
C ASN A 92 -12.95 -3.10 14.79
N LEU A 93 -12.26 -4.10 15.36
CA LEU A 93 -12.52 -5.51 15.08
C LEU A 93 -13.25 -6.13 16.26
N GLU A 94 -13.96 -7.24 16.00
CA GLU A 94 -14.60 -8.04 17.03
C GLU A 94 -13.58 -8.49 18.10
N GLU A 95 -14.01 -8.63 19.35
CA GLU A 95 -13.15 -9.00 20.49
C GLU A 95 -12.31 -10.27 20.25
N LYS A 96 -12.84 -11.24 19.51
CA LYS A 96 -12.10 -12.46 19.13
C LYS A 96 -10.81 -12.22 18.36
N TYR A 97 -10.61 -11.02 17.81
CA TYR A 97 -9.38 -10.64 17.09
C TYR A 97 -8.35 -9.97 17.99
N ILE A 98 -8.68 -9.60 19.25
CA ILE A 98 -7.73 -9.00 20.17
C ILE A 98 -6.60 -10.01 20.42
N GLU A 99 -5.35 -9.58 20.18
CA GLU A 99 -4.14 -10.42 20.26
C GLU A 99 -4.23 -11.75 19.50
N ASN A 100 -5.07 -11.78 18.43
CA ASN A 100 -5.34 -13.00 17.68
C ASN A 100 -5.12 -12.89 16.17
N VAL A 101 -4.80 -11.70 15.65
CA VAL A 101 -4.46 -11.52 14.25
C VAL A 101 -3.01 -11.95 14.01
N ASP A 102 -2.80 -12.85 13.05
CA ASP A 102 -1.46 -13.29 12.65
C ASP A 102 -0.79 -12.27 11.75
N ILE A 103 -1.54 -11.74 10.78
CA ILE A 103 -1.02 -10.82 9.76
C ILE A 103 -2.06 -9.77 9.38
N PHE A 104 -1.66 -8.51 9.35
CA PHE A 104 -2.33 -7.49 8.58
C PHE A 104 -1.63 -7.29 7.23
N ILE A 105 -2.43 -7.11 6.17
CA ILE A 105 -1.94 -6.72 4.85
C ILE A 105 -2.50 -5.33 4.52
N ILE A 106 -1.66 -4.44 4.03
CA ILE A 106 -2.05 -3.13 3.49
C ILE A 106 -1.32 -2.96 2.16
N ASN A 107 -2.07 -2.74 1.08
CA ASN A 107 -1.48 -2.58 -0.24
C ASN A 107 -2.01 -1.33 -0.92
N HIS A 108 -1.22 -0.28 -0.96
CA HIS A 108 -1.59 1.03 -1.46
C HIS A 108 -2.91 1.54 -0.85
N ALA A 109 -2.97 1.53 0.49
CA ALA A 109 -4.15 1.96 1.23
C ALA A 109 -3.82 2.82 2.47
N LEU A 110 -2.63 2.67 3.08
CA LEU A 110 -2.27 3.42 4.28
C LEU A 110 -2.25 4.94 4.05
N HIS A 111 -1.85 5.37 2.85
CA HIS A 111 -1.79 6.78 2.50
C HIS A 111 -3.18 7.45 2.36
N HIS A 112 -4.27 6.66 2.32
CA HIS A 112 -5.66 7.13 2.45
C HIS A 112 -6.13 7.23 3.91
N CYS A 113 -5.32 6.77 4.87
CA CYS A 113 -5.66 6.89 6.28
C CYS A 113 -5.33 8.29 6.79
N SER A 114 -6.34 9.01 7.28
CA SER A 114 -6.15 10.37 7.83
C SER A 114 -5.30 10.41 9.09
N ASN A 115 -5.22 9.30 9.85
CA ASN A 115 -4.33 9.18 10.99
C ASN A 115 -3.62 7.81 11.00
N PRO A 116 -2.53 7.65 10.25
CA PRO A 116 -1.79 6.38 10.17
C PRO A 116 -1.10 6.01 11.49
N ALA A 117 -0.74 6.98 12.35
CA ALA A 117 -0.18 6.69 13.67
C ALA A 117 -1.22 6.00 14.57
N LYS A 118 -2.42 6.56 14.65
CA LYS A 118 -3.56 5.95 15.39
C LYS A 118 -3.87 4.55 14.86
N LEU A 119 -3.84 4.36 13.54
CA LEU A 119 -4.05 3.04 12.93
C LEU A 119 -2.99 2.04 13.37
N LEU A 120 -1.70 2.39 13.32
CA LEU A 120 -0.61 1.51 13.76
C LEU A 120 -0.74 1.12 15.24
N HIS A 121 -1.11 2.07 16.13
CA HIS A 121 -1.39 1.74 17.52
C HIS A 121 -2.59 0.79 17.68
N LYS A 122 -3.68 1.02 16.95
CA LYS A 122 -4.85 0.12 16.96
C LYS A 122 -4.51 -1.28 16.46
N MET A 123 -3.71 -1.39 15.37
CA MET A 123 -3.31 -2.69 14.83
C MET A 123 -2.50 -3.50 15.84
N SER A 124 -1.63 -2.86 16.65
CA SER A 124 -0.87 -3.57 17.66
C SER A 124 -1.75 -4.25 18.73
N LYS A 125 -2.91 -3.68 19.05
CA LYS A 125 -3.89 -4.29 19.97
C LYS A 125 -4.42 -5.62 19.44
N TYR A 126 -4.58 -5.74 18.14
CA TYR A 126 -5.16 -6.95 17.53
C TYR A 126 -4.11 -8.00 17.14
N LEU A 127 -2.87 -7.59 16.85
CA LEU A 127 -1.81 -8.50 16.50
C LEU A 127 -1.42 -9.42 17.67
N LYS A 128 -1.19 -10.68 17.38
CA LYS A 128 -0.46 -11.59 18.26
C LYS A 128 0.97 -11.09 18.51
N LYS A 129 1.59 -11.55 19.59
CA LYS A 129 3.03 -11.46 19.73
C LYS A 129 3.70 -12.12 18.50
N ASN A 130 4.71 -11.48 17.93
CA ASN A 130 5.34 -11.83 16.66
C ASN A 130 4.40 -11.80 15.43
N GLY A 131 3.19 -11.25 15.54
CA GLY A 131 2.32 -10.98 14.39
C GLY A 131 2.92 -9.92 13.46
N LEU A 132 2.54 -9.96 12.19
CA LEU A 132 3.17 -9.15 11.15
C LEU A 132 2.21 -8.12 10.56
N ILE A 133 2.77 -6.99 10.10
CA ILE A 133 2.11 -6.08 9.16
C ILE A 133 2.93 -6.10 7.88
N LEU A 134 2.30 -6.49 6.77
CA LEU A 134 2.92 -6.54 5.45
C LEU A 134 2.32 -5.43 4.58
N MET A 135 3.15 -4.50 4.10
CA MET A 135 2.67 -3.34 3.37
C MET A 135 3.44 -3.11 2.07
N ASN A 136 2.71 -2.65 1.05
CA ASN A 136 3.25 -1.92 -0.10
C ASN A 136 2.59 -0.55 -0.12
N GLU A 137 3.38 0.50 -0.17
CA GLU A 137 2.87 1.88 -0.17
C GLU A 137 3.63 2.75 -1.17
N PRO A 138 3.02 3.82 -1.71
CA PRO A 138 3.71 4.75 -2.58
C PRO A 138 4.97 5.31 -1.91
N GLU A 139 6.09 5.36 -2.66
CA GLU A 139 7.28 6.10 -2.26
C GLU A 139 7.34 7.42 -3.00
N THR A 140 7.25 8.53 -2.27
CA THR A 140 7.17 9.88 -2.84
C THR A 140 8.54 10.35 -3.36
N SER A 141 9.04 9.69 -4.40
CA SER A 141 10.24 10.05 -5.14
C SER A 141 10.00 11.23 -6.08
N PHE A 142 11.05 11.64 -6.80
CA PHE A 142 10.93 12.68 -7.83
C PHE A 142 9.92 12.28 -8.91
N PHE A 143 10.03 11.07 -9.46
CA PHE A 143 9.14 10.62 -10.54
C PHE A 143 7.71 10.40 -10.06
N LEU A 144 7.47 9.89 -8.84
CA LEU A 144 6.10 9.80 -8.34
C LEU A 144 5.44 11.19 -8.29
N LYS A 145 6.12 12.17 -7.69
CA LYS A 145 5.63 13.56 -7.63
C LYS A 145 5.37 14.14 -9.01
N PHE A 146 6.29 13.92 -9.96
CA PHE A 146 6.15 14.39 -11.33
C PHE A 146 4.91 13.83 -12.02
N PHE A 147 4.70 12.51 -11.94
CA PHE A 147 3.53 11.87 -12.56
C PHE A 147 2.22 12.27 -11.87
N GLN A 148 2.18 12.31 -10.55
CA GLN A 148 1.00 12.75 -9.81
C GLN A 148 0.62 14.20 -10.17
N PHE A 149 1.60 15.09 -10.28
CA PHE A 149 1.36 16.46 -10.69
C PHE A 149 0.80 16.57 -12.12
N ILE A 150 1.36 15.83 -13.09
CA ILE A 150 0.88 15.84 -14.48
C ILE A 150 -0.50 15.21 -14.61
N LEU A 151 -0.71 14.05 -13.98
CA LEU A 151 -1.95 13.31 -14.06
C LEU A 151 -3.07 13.92 -13.19
N LYS A 152 -2.72 14.90 -12.34
CA LYS A 152 -3.62 15.50 -11.35
C LYS A 152 -4.32 14.42 -10.51
N ASP A 153 -3.52 13.47 -10.08
CA ASP A 153 -3.91 12.34 -9.25
C ASP A 153 -3.70 12.68 -7.77
N GLU A 154 -3.47 11.67 -6.93
CA GLU A 154 -3.24 11.83 -5.48
C GLU A 154 -2.18 12.89 -5.14
N GLY A 155 -2.38 13.59 -4.02
CA GLY A 155 -1.46 14.61 -3.54
C GLY A 155 -0.41 14.09 -2.56
N TRP A 156 0.53 14.96 -2.20
CA TRP A 156 1.50 14.71 -1.12
C TRP A 156 1.71 15.98 -0.29
N SER A 157 1.94 15.79 1.00
CA SER A 157 2.43 16.84 1.90
C SER A 157 3.44 16.26 2.87
N PHE A 158 4.59 16.94 3.00
CA PHE A 158 5.60 16.65 4.02
C PHE A 158 5.45 17.54 5.26
N ASN A 159 4.55 18.51 5.22
CA ASN A 159 4.32 19.47 6.30
C ASN A 159 3.24 18.97 7.27
N VAL A 160 3.36 17.72 7.69
CA VAL A 160 2.42 17.08 8.62
C VAL A 160 3.19 16.36 9.71
N ASN A 161 2.61 16.30 10.93
CA ASN A 161 3.18 15.47 12.00
C ASN A 161 2.61 14.06 11.90
N ILE A 162 3.29 13.19 11.17
CA ILE A 162 2.86 11.83 10.88
C ILE A 162 2.83 10.92 12.12
N PHE A 163 3.51 11.30 13.22
CA PHE A 163 3.60 10.53 14.45
C PHE A 163 2.59 10.95 15.54
N ASP A 164 1.77 11.97 15.26
CA ASP A 164 0.73 12.42 16.17
C ASP A 164 -0.55 11.56 16.00
N ASP A 165 -0.82 10.69 16.99
CA ASP A 165 -1.98 9.81 16.96
C ASP A 165 -3.30 10.49 17.33
N LYS A 166 -3.24 11.77 17.74
CA LYS A 166 -4.41 12.59 18.13
C LYS A 166 -4.93 13.48 17.01
N LYS A 167 -4.09 13.79 16.00
CA LYS A 167 -4.44 14.71 14.92
C LYS A 167 -4.41 14.01 13.56
N ASN A 168 -5.40 14.30 12.75
CA ASN A 168 -5.41 13.89 11.37
C ASN A 168 -4.36 14.66 10.57
N ILE A 169 -3.72 14.00 9.61
CA ILE A 169 -2.77 14.62 8.68
C ILE A 169 -3.47 15.31 7.51
N PHE A 170 -4.75 15.04 7.32
CA PHE A 170 -5.68 15.74 6.44
C PHE A 170 -7.11 15.52 6.93
N GLU A 171 -8.00 16.46 6.62
CA GLU A 171 -9.43 16.36 6.92
C GLU A 171 -10.19 16.11 5.62
N SER A 172 -10.86 14.98 5.54
CA SER A 172 -11.75 14.64 4.43
C SER A 172 -12.64 13.45 4.78
N ASP A 173 -13.91 13.56 4.44
CA ASP A 173 -14.85 12.44 4.48
C ASP A 173 -14.71 11.54 3.25
N ASN A 174 -14.07 12.05 2.18
CA ASN A 174 -13.86 11.29 0.96
C ASN A 174 -12.79 10.21 1.16
N PRO A 175 -13.11 8.93 0.99
CA PRO A 175 -12.18 7.82 1.14
C PRO A 175 -11.05 7.80 0.10
N TRP A 176 -11.16 8.58 -0.97
CA TRP A 176 -10.12 8.72 -2.00
C TRP A 176 -9.10 9.80 -1.69
N MET A 177 -9.32 10.62 -0.66
CA MET A 177 -8.31 11.57 -0.22
C MET A 177 -7.06 10.83 0.24
N ALA A 178 -5.90 11.33 -0.16
CA ALA A 178 -4.64 10.66 0.08
C ALA A 178 -3.50 11.64 0.38
N ASN A 179 -2.52 11.15 1.14
CA ASN A 179 -1.20 11.77 1.24
C ASN A 179 -0.12 10.71 0.93
N THR A 180 0.35 10.67 -0.31
CA THR A 180 1.32 9.66 -0.74
C THR A 180 2.69 9.77 -0.07
N ALA A 181 2.95 10.84 0.71
CA ALA A 181 4.16 10.97 1.50
C ALA A 181 4.16 10.12 2.79
N VAL A 182 3.04 9.50 3.17
CA VAL A 182 2.87 8.75 4.43
C VAL A 182 3.97 7.71 4.64
N ALA A 183 4.21 6.82 3.68
CA ALA A 183 5.22 5.77 3.86
C ALA A 183 6.64 6.35 4.00
N ARG A 184 6.97 7.36 3.22
CA ARG A 184 8.27 8.04 3.31
C ARG A 184 8.45 8.75 4.65
N LEU A 185 7.41 9.42 5.14
CA LEU A 185 7.43 10.12 6.44
C LEU A 185 7.59 9.16 7.62
N LEU A 186 6.91 8.00 7.57
CA LEU A 186 6.98 7.00 8.62
C LEU A 186 8.30 6.21 8.62
N PHE A 187 8.75 5.76 7.43
CA PHE A 187 9.74 4.69 7.34
C PHE A 187 11.10 5.10 6.76
N LYS A 188 11.29 6.35 6.30
CA LYS A 188 12.61 6.79 5.83
C LYS A 188 13.62 6.86 6.96
N ASP A 189 13.18 7.27 8.15
CA ASP A 189 14.00 7.31 9.37
C ASP A 189 13.52 6.19 10.34
N GLU A 190 14.14 5.03 10.25
CA GLU A 190 13.77 3.86 11.05
C GLU A 190 14.01 4.07 12.56
N LYS A 191 14.98 4.89 12.95
CA LYS A 191 15.22 5.23 14.35
C LYS A 191 14.07 6.05 14.90
N LYS A 192 13.62 7.04 14.14
CA LYS A 192 12.46 7.86 14.51
C LYS A 192 11.19 7.02 14.58
N PHE A 193 10.96 6.12 13.60
CA PHE A 193 9.85 5.18 13.65
C PHE A 193 9.89 4.33 14.92
N SER A 194 11.03 3.70 15.22
CA SER A 194 11.18 2.83 16.39
C SER A 194 11.03 3.56 17.73
N TYR A 195 11.36 4.85 17.78
CA TYR A 195 11.12 5.69 18.94
C TYR A 195 9.62 5.90 19.20
N HIS A 196 8.85 6.20 18.15
CA HIS A 196 7.41 6.44 18.27
C HIS A 196 6.56 5.16 18.36
N PHE A 197 7.07 4.05 17.80
CA PHE A 197 6.37 2.76 17.77
C PHE A 197 7.26 1.64 18.35
N PRO A 198 7.64 1.71 19.66
CA PRO A 198 8.54 0.75 20.29
C PRO A 198 7.99 -0.69 20.31
N GLN A 199 6.67 -0.84 20.15
CA GLN A 199 5.98 -2.14 20.04
C GLN A 199 6.24 -2.87 18.73
N TYR A 200 6.88 -2.24 17.75
CA TYR A 200 7.21 -2.83 16.46
C TYR A 200 8.72 -2.93 16.24
N GLU A 201 9.10 -3.94 15.47
CA GLU A 201 10.41 -4.10 14.85
C GLU A 201 10.23 -4.01 13.33
N ILE A 202 11.07 -3.22 12.65
CA ILE A 202 11.10 -3.17 11.18
C ILE A 202 11.96 -4.34 10.72
N ILE A 203 11.33 -5.33 10.06
CA ILE A 203 12.03 -6.49 9.50
C ILE A 203 12.40 -6.25 8.04
N LYS A 204 11.60 -5.49 7.31
CA LYS A 204 11.83 -5.15 5.90
C LYS A 204 11.45 -3.70 5.65
N ASN A 205 12.30 -2.98 4.93
CA ASN A 205 12.05 -1.62 4.45
C ASN A 205 12.80 -1.44 3.11
N GLU A 206 12.17 -1.84 2.03
CA GLU A 206 12.76 -1.89 0.70
C GLU A 206 12.03 -0.99 -0.29
N LEU A 207 12.80 -0.34 -1.16
CA LEU A 207 12.29 0.44 -2.27
C LEU A 207 12.14 -0.43 -3.52
N SER A 208 11.09 -0.19 -4.31
CA SER A 208 10.80 -1.00 -5.48
C SER A 208 9.94 -0.25 -6.49
N GLU A 209 9.76 -0.87 -7.64
CA GLU A 209 8.89 -0.43 -8.74
C GLU A 209 9.28 0.94 -9.33
N PHE A 210 9.52 0.94 -10.61
CA PHE A 210 9.63 2.13 -11.44
C PHE A 210 8.93 1.89 -12.77
N SER A 211 9.64 1.36 -13.76
CA SER A 211 9.10 1.16 -15.11
C SER A 211 7.97 0.13 -15.15
N ILE A 212 8.04 -0.92 -14.30
CA ILE A 212 6.95 -1.90 -14.19
C ILE A 212 5.65 -1.28 -13.68
N PHE A 213 5.72 -0.29 -12.79
CA PHE A 213 4.54 0.45 -12.34
C PHE A 213 4.01 1.37 -13.44
N LEU A 214 4.88 2.18 -14.05
CA LEU A 214 4.51 3.13 -15.10
C LEU A 214 3.90 2.43 -16.32
N ASN A 215 4.44 1.26 -16.69
CA ASN A 215 3.96 0.47 -17.83
C ASN A 215 2.89 -0.58 -17.46
N SER A 216 2.24 -0.44 -16.32
CA SER A 216 1.22 -1.39 -15.86
C SER A 216 -0.14 -1.21 -16.52
N GLY A 217 -0.41 -0.05 -17.09
CA GLY A 217 -1.75 0.31 -17.58
C GLY A 217 -2.70 0.80 -16.47
N GLY A 218 -2.15 1.04 -15.26
CA GLY A 218 -2.86 1.54 -14.09
C GLY A 218 -3.69 0.47 -13.36
N VAL A 219 -3.65 0.49 -12.04
CA VAL A 219 -4.42 -0.45 -11.19
C VAL A 219 -5.89 -0.06 -11.14
N ILE A 220 -6.18 1.19 -10.79
CA ILE A 220 -7.54 1.73 -10.70
C ILE A 220 -7.94 2.40 -12.02
N ASN A 221 -7.17 3.41 -12.44
CA ASN A 221 -7.41 4.16 -13.66
C ASN A 221 -6.86 3.43 -14.89
N ASN A 222 -7.38 3.75 -16.09
CA ASN A 222 -6.80 3.31 -17.34
C ASN A 222 -5.71 4.29 -17.76
N ILE A 223 -4.48 3.80 -17.83
CA ILE A 223 -3.32 4.55 -18.28
C ILE A 223 -2.75 3.83 -19.51
N PHE A 224 -2.23 4.60 -20.45
CA PHE A 224 -1.53 4.04 -21.61
C PHE A 224 -0.37 3.14 -21.15
N TYR A 225 -0.19 2.01 -21.80
CA TYR A 225 0.91 1.10 -21.57
C TYR A 225 1.32 0.39 -22.87
N ILE A 226 2.55 -0.06 -22.94
CA ILE A 226 3.08 -0.87 -24.05
C ILE A 226 3.05 -2.32 -23.58
N PRO A 227 2.22 -3.20 -24.20
CA PRO A 227 2.17 -4.61 -23.84
C PRO A 227 3.54 -5.28 -24.01
N VAL A 228 4.01 -5.94 -22.96
CA VAL A 228 5.26 -6.69 -22.99
C VAL A 228 5.03 -8.12 -22.49
N ASN A 229 5.86 -9.05 -22.95
CA ASN A 229 5.81 -10.42 -22.46
C ASN A 229 6.57 -10.55 -21.11
N LYS A 230 6.49 -11.72 -20.50
CA LYS A 230 7.09 -11.99 -19.18
C LYS A 230 8.60 -11.78 -19.15
N PHE A 231 9.31 -12.12 -20.24
CA PHE A 231 10.75 -11.92 -20.32
C PHE A 231 11.11 -10.44 -20.22
N PHE A 232 10.47 -9.59 -21.00
CA PHE A 232 10.68 -8.14 -20.94
C PHE A 232 10.21 -7.53 -19.62
N SER A 233 9.11 -8.02 -19.01
CA SER A 233 8.70 -7.58 -17.68
C SER A 233 9.76 -7.88 -16.62
N ASN A 234 10.41 -9.06 -16.69
CA ASN A 234 11.50 -9.41 -15.78
C ASN A 234 12.74 -8.53 -16.03
N LEU A 235 13.06 -8.23 -17.28
CA LEU A 235 14.16 -7.33 -17.64
C LEU A 235 13.91 -5.91 -17.11
N LEU A 236 12.71 -5.37 -17.30
CA LEU A 236 12.33 -4.07 -16.74
C LEU A 236 12.44 -4.07 -15.21
N ASN A 237 11.95 -5.11 -14.55
CA ASN A 237 12.06 -5.22 -13.09
C ASN A 237 13.53 -5.32 -12.61
N PHE A 238 14.40 -5.94 -13.39
CA PHE A 238 15.83 -5.98 -13.11
C PHE A 238 16.48 -4.59 -13.27
N VAL A 239 16.16 -3.88 -14.36
CA VAL A 239 16.62 -2.50 -14.58
C VAL A 239 16.09 -1.58 -13.49
N ASP A 240 14.83 -1.71 -13.09
CA ASP A 240 14.25 -0.96 -11.98
C ASP A 240 15.07 -1.11 -10.70
N LYS A 241 15.48 -2.33 -10.35
CA LYS A 241 16.32 -2.58 -9.16
C LYS A 241 17.65 -1.82 -9.22
N ILE A 242 18.29 -1.79 -10.39
CA ILE A 242 19.56 -1.06 -10.58
C ILE A 242 19.34 0.46 -10.43
N LEU A 243 18.33 1.00 -11.12
CA LEU A 243 18.02 2.44 -11.07
C LEU A 243 17.66 2.90 -9.65
N ILE A 244 16.85 2.09 -8.95
CA ILE A 244 16.43 2.38 -7.58
C ILE A 244 17.62 2.27 -6.61
N PHE A 245 18.49 1.30 -6.79
CA PHE A 245 19.72 1.15 -5.99
C PHE A 245 20.63 2.38 -6.13
N LEU A 246 20.84 2.86 -7.36
CA LEU A 246 21.71 4.00 -7.65
C LEU A 246 21.08 5.34 -7.22
N LEU A 247 19.81 5.55 -7.52
CA LEU A 247 19.11 6.83 -7.34
C LEU A 247 17.69 6.64 -6.75
N PRO A 248 17.59 6.14 -5.48
CA PRO A 248 16.32 5.77 -4.87
C PRO A 248 15.33 6.94 -4.77
N ASN A 249 15.81 8.15 -4.46
CA ASN A 249 14.98 9.34 -4.33
C ASN A 249 14.39 9.82 -5.66
N ILE A 250 14.89 9.32 -6.78
CA ILE A 250 14.42 9.66 -8.13
C ILE A 250 13.46 8.62 -8.64
N PHE A 251 13.83 7.33 -8.58
CA PHE A 251 13.16 6.27 -9.32
C PHE A 251 12.17 5.44 -8.50
N ALA A 252 12.35 5.29 -7.17
CA ALA A 252 11.47 4.42 -6.40
C ALA A 252 10.02 4.95 -6.36
N LEU A 253 9.06 4.12 -6.77
CA LEU A 253 7.63 4.47 -6.74
C LEU A 253 6.84 3.70 -5.69
N ASN A 254 7.45 2.67 -5.10
CA ASN A 254 6.84 1.83 -4.08
C ASN A 254 7.84 1.49 -2.98
N ARG A 255 7.32 1.34 -1.77
CA ARG A 255 8.04 0.91 -0.57
C ARG A 255 7.37 -0.33 -0.01
N ARG A 256 8.17 -1.40 0.21
CA ARG A 256 7.78 -2.63 0.87
C ARG A 256 8.18 -2.56 2.33
N ILE A 257 7.23 -2.74 3.22
CA ILE A 257 7.45 -2.68 4.65
C ILE A 257 6.96 -3.95 5.31
N MET A 258 7.75 -4.52 6.20
CA MET A 258 7.33 -5.55 7.11
C MET A 258 7.64 -5.11 8.54
N LEU A 259 6.59 -5.02 9.34
CA LEU A 259 6.67 -4.78 10.77
C LEU A 259 6.32 -6.06 11.52
N LYS A 260 7.01 -6.31 12.62
CA LYS A 260 6.73 -7.41 13.53
C LYS A 260 6.41 -6.85 14.91
N LYS A 261 5.29 -7.29 15.51
CA LYS A 261 4.97 -6.97 16.92
C LYS A 261 5.93 -7.69 17.84
N LYS A 262 6.52 -6.96 18.79
CA LYS A 262 7.42 -7.48 19.83
C LYS A 262 6.67 -8.23 20.93
#